data_bb59e213dbdf7c9f550eb546a825bb57
#
_entry.id   bb59e213dbdf7c9f550eb546a825bb57
#
_cell.length_a   1.000
_cell.length_b   1.000
_cell.length_c   1.000
_cell.angle_alpha   90.00
_cell.angle_beta   90.00
_cell.angle_gamma   90.00
#
_symmetry.space_group_name_H-M   'P 1'
#
loop_
_entity.id
_entity.type
_entity.pdbx_description
1 polymer ?
#
loop_
_entity_poly.entity_id
_entity_poly.type
_entity_poly.pdbx_seq_one_letter_code
_entity_poly.pdbx_strand_id
1 'polypeptide(L)'
;LLDPLGNKILLFILFLFPKIFFRKRKKIEHRLGDALEEMGPLFIKFGQLLSTRPDLVGEKQASALKKFQNNLSPFSEKEAIKIVEKDLGNSLDEIFESFDKKPLAAASIAQVHEATLKNGDTVVVKIVRPGLDKRISTDVNSIKFLGNLAEIFLSDARRLKLMELIREYELVITAETDLKKEAANAIQTKNYFKDNKLLYIPKVYQDFSSSNVMTMEKISGIPVTDMATLKKKKINLKALAETGVKIFFKQLFDDNFFHADMHPVSYTHLTLPTISCV
;
A
#
# COMPACT_ATOMS: atom_id res chain seq x y z
N LEU A 1 -22.12 3.56 -25.32
CA LEU A 1 -22.92 4.21 -24.29
C LEU A 1 -21.96 4.99 -23.42
N LEU A 2 -22.00 6.32 -23.49
CA LEU A 2 -21.20 7.24 -22.70
C LEU A 2 -21.66 7.14 -21.24
N ASP A 3 -20.75 6.85 -20.33
CA ASP A 3 -21.01 6.95 -18.90
C ASP A 3 -21.06 8.43 -18.51
N PRO A 4 -22.27 9.03 -18.35
CA PRO A 4 -22.38 10.49 -18.20
C PRO A 4 -21.83 10.98 -16.87
N LEU A 5 -21.73 10.10 -15.86
CA LEU A 5 -21.31 10.44 -14.51
C LEU A 5 -19.80 10.55 -14.39
N GLY A 6 -19.07 9.52 -14.80
CA GLY A 6 -17.60 9.52 -14.78
C GLY A 6 -17.02 10.64 -15.62
N ASN A 7 -17.66 11.00 -16.74
CA ASN A 7 -17.24 12.12 -17.57
C ASN A 7 -17.44 13.48 -16.89
N LYS A 8 -18.52 13.68 -16.11
CA LYS A 8 -18.76 14.95 -15.39
C LYS A 8 -17.73 15.18 -14.28
N ILE A 9 -17.46 14.16 -13.47
CA ILE A 9 -16.46 14.24 -12.40
C ILE A 9 -15.08 14.46 -13.01
N LEU A 10 -14.74 13.75 -14.07
CA LEU A 10 -13.48 13.91 -14.78
C LEU A 10 -13.33 15.31 -15.37
N LEU A 11 -14.37 15.84 -16.04
CA LEU A 11 -14.36 17.19 -16.57
C LEU A 11 -14.21 18.25 -15.47
N PHE A 12 -14.85 18.03 -14.31
CA PHE A 12 -14.70 18.91 -13.15
C PHE A 12 -13.27 18.92 -12.61
N ILE A 13 -12.64 17.73 -12.45
CA ILE A 13 -11.23 17.62 -12.07
C ILE A 13 -10.32 18.28 -13.10
N LEU A 14 -10.57 18.08 -14.40
CA LEU A 14 -9.81 18.69 -15.48
C LEU A 14 -9.97 20.22 -15.53
N PHE A 15 -11.13 20.74 -15.17
CA PHE A 15 -11.37 22.19 -15.08
C PHE A 15 -10.59 22.83 -13.91
N LEU A 16 -10.49 22.15 -12.79
CA LEU A 16 -9.73 22.61 -11.62
C LEU A 16 -8.20 22.56 -11.86
N PHE A 17 -7.74 21.71 -12.75
CA PHE A 17 -6.31 21.55 -13.07
C PHE A 17 -6.04 21.82 -14.56
N PRO A 18 -6.01 23.11 -15.00
CA PRO A 18 -5.89 23.46 -16.42
C PRO A 18 -4.61 22.91 -17.08
N LYS A 19 -3.52 22.71 -16.34
CA LYS A 19 -2.29 22.05 -16.85
C LYS A 19 -2.55 20.63 -17.40
N ILE A 20 -3.54 19.93 -16.86
CA ILE A 20 -3.97 18.60 -17.34
C ILE A 20 -4.68 18.71 -18.69
N PHE A 21 -5.38 19.83 -18.92
CA PHE A 21 -6.13 20.07 -20.15
C PHE A 21 -5.22 20.29 -21.37
N PHE A 22 -4.04 20.89 -21.18
CA PHE A 22 -3.13 21.25 -22.26
C PHE A 22 -2.23 20.11 -22.76
N ARG A 23 -2.23 18.95 -22.13
CA ARG A 23 -1.50 17.75 -22.59
C ARG A 23 -2.23 17.05 -23.74
N LYS A 24 -2.11 17.59 -24.96
CA LYS A 24 -2.89 17.22 -26.18
C LYS A 24 -2.70 15.78 -26.72
N ARG A 25 -1.84 14.93 -26.16
CA ARG A 25 -1.44 13.65 -26.80
C ARG A 25 -1.99 12.37 -26.18
N LYS A 26 -2.69 12.39 -25.04
CA LYS A 26 -3.19 11.18 -24.38
C LYS A 26 -4.72 11.15 -24.29
N LYS A 27 -5.27 9.92 -24.31
CA LYS A 27 -6.71 9.71 -24.07
C LYS A 27 -7.08 10.22 -22.67
N ILE A 28 -8.30 10.69 -22.52
CA ILE A 28 -8.82 11.30 -21.27
C ILE A 28 -8.66 10.36 -20.07
N GLU A 29 -8.83 9.05 -20.26
CA GLU A 29 -8.70 8.03 -19.21
C GLU A 29 -7.28 7.99 -18.59
N HIS A 30 -6.25 8.26 -19.39
CA HIS A 30 -4.86 8.28 -18.92
C HIS A 30 -4.46 9.62 -18.28
N ARG A 31 -5.20 10.70 -18.58
CA ARG A 31 -4.87 12.04 -18.03
C ARG A 31 -5.14 12.14 -16.53
N LEU A 32 -6.21 11.49 -16.05
CA LEU A 32 -6.53 11.45 -14.62
C LEU A 32 -5.39 10.79 -13.86
N GLY A 33 -4.90 9.67 -14.37
CA GLY A 33 -3.80 8.97 -13.77
C GLY A 33 -2.51 9.77 -13.73
N ASP A 34 -2.09 10.30 -14.89
CA ASP A 34 -0.89 11.16 -14.98
C ASP A 34 -0.97 12.34 -14.00
N ALA A 35 -2.17 12.90 -13.80
CA ALA A 35 -2.40 13.98 -12.85
C ALA A 35 -2.17 13.55 -11.40
N LEU A 36 -2.73 12.40 -11.03
CA LEU A 36 -2.56 11.85 -9.68
C LEU A 36 -1.09 11.51 -9.40
N GLU A 37 -0.35 11.00 -10.40
CA GLU A 37 1.10 10.78 -10.29
C GLU A 37 1.87 12.09 -10.06
N GLU A 38 1.57 13.14 -10.81
CA GLU A 38 2.21 14.46 -10.65
C GLU A 38 1.90 15.10 -9.29
N MET A 39 0.71 14.85 -8.73
CA MET A 39 0.31 15.33 -7.41
C MET A 39 1.00 14.57 -6.27
N GLY A 40 1.49 13.37 -6.53
CA GLY A 40 2.31 12.60 -5.60
C GLY A 40 1.68 11.34 -5.02
N PRO A 41 2.41 10.67 -4.10
CA PRO A 41 2.09 9.32 -3.64
C PRO A 41 0.70 9.16 -3.01
N LEU A 42 0.23 10.17 -2.29
CA LEU A 42 -1.09 10.13 -1.65
C LEU A 42 -2.22 10.20 -2.67
N PHE A 43 -2.05 11.01 -3.72
CA PHE A 43 -3.04 11.06 -4.79
C PHE A 43 -3.04 9.78 -5.64
N ILE A 44 -1.89 9.11 -5.81
CA ILE A 44 -1.81 7.78 -6.41
C ILE A 44 -2.66 6.80 -5.59
N LYS A 45 -2.51 6.79 -4.27
CA LYS A 45 -3.28 5.92 -3.39
C LYS A 45 -4.77 6.27 -3.35
N PHE A 46 -5.10 7.54 -3.40
CA PHE A 46 -6.48 7.99 -3.61
C PHE A 46 -7.04 7.49 -4.95
N GLY A 47 -6.25 7.54 -6.02
CA GLY A 47 -6.60 6.97 -7.32
C GLY A 47 -6.82 5.45 -7.27
N GLN A 48 -6.04 4.73 -6.48
CA GLN A 48 -6.25 3.29 -6.24
C GLN A 48 -7.58 3.04 -5.54
N LEU A 49 -7.93 3.82 -4.51
CA LEU A 49 -9.25 3.75 -3.88
C LEU A 49 -10.36 4.05 -4.89
N LEU A 50 -10.24 5.10 -5.69
CA LEU A 50 -11.21 5.41 -6.74
C LEU A 50 -11.33 4.29 -7.78
N SER A 51 -10.29 3.50 -8.03
CA SER A 51 -10.33 2.38 -8.95
C SER A 51 -11.25 1.24 -8.49
N THR A 52 -11.56 1.17 -7.19
CA THR A 52 -12.52 0.21 -6.61
C THR A 52 -13.96 0.71 -6.68
N ARG A 53 -14.17 1.98 -7.06
CA ARG A 53 -15.46 2.65 -7.10
C ARG A 53 -15.80 3.10 -8.54
N PRO A 54 -16.08 2.16 -9.46
CA PRO A 54 -16.46 2.50 -10.83
C PRO A 54 -17.76 3.31 -10.90
N ASP A 55 -18.60 3.23 -9.88
CA ASP A 55 -19.82 4.04 -9.71
C ASP A 55 -19.52 5.54 -9.59
N LEU A 56 -18.34 5.92 -9.08
CA LEU A 56 -17.90 7.31 -8.94
C LEU A 56 -17.19 7.82 -10.20
N VAL A 57 -16.25 7.05 -10.72
CA VAL A 57 -15.33 7.53 -11.77
C VAL A 57 -15.63 6.98 -13.16
N GLY A 58 -16.49 5.95 -13.25
CA GLY A 58 -16.77 5.21 -14.47
C GLY A 58 -15.82 4.04 -14.70
N GLU A 59 -16.30 2.98 -15.39
CA GLU A 59 -15.55 1.72 -15.57
C GLU A 59 -14.21 1.90 -16.30
N LYS A 60 -14.16 2.76 -17.34
CA LYS A 60 -12.95 3.00 -18.12
C LYS A 60 -11.87 3.68 -17.28
N GLN A 61 -12.25 4.68 -16.50
CA GLN A 61 -11.36 5.42 -15.62
C GLN A 61 -10.90 4.53 -14.46
N ALA A 62 -11.81 3.79 -13.83
CA ALA A 62 -11.47 2.83 -12.79
C ALA A 62 -10.44 1.79 -13.29
N SER A 63 -10.65 1.24 -14.50
CA SER A 63 -9.70 0.31 -15.12
C SER A 63 -8.34 0.96 -15.42
N ALA A 64 -8.30 2.22 -15.82
CA ALA A 64 -7.06 2.96 -16.04
C ALA A 64 -6.31 3.20 -14.72
N LEU A 65 -7.03 3.54 -13.64
CA LEU A 65 -6.48 3.77 -12.31
C LEU A 65 -5.90 2.50 -11.66
N LYS A 66 -6.42 1.31 -11.96
CA LYS A 66 -5.86 0.02 -11.49
C LYS A 66 -4.40 -0.22 -11.92
N LYS A 67 -3.93 0.46 -12.97
CA LYS A 67 -2.57 0.28 -13.50
C LYS A 67 -1.49 1.05 -12.74
N PHE A 68 -1.88 1.90 -11.76
CA PHE A 68 -0.91 2.64 -10.97
C PHE A 68 -0.17 1.70 -10.02
N GLN A 69 1.12 1.51 -10.30
CA GLN A 69 2.02 0.74 -9.46
C GLN A 69 2.69 1.66 -8.43
N ASN A 70 2.90 1.11 -7.23
CA ASN A 70 3.50 1.81 -6.11
C ASN A 70 5.04 1.97 -6.22
N ASN A 71 5.63 1.96 -7.42
CA ASN A 71 7.06 2.09 -7.61
C ASN A 71 7.47 3.56 -7.68
N LEU A 72 7.76 4.14 -6.53
CA LEU A 72 8.33 5.48 -6.44
C LEU A 72 9.84 5.41 -6.23
N SER A 73 10.53 6.49 -6.63
CA SER A 73 11.96 6.62 -6.37
C SER A 73 12.23 6.56 -4.86
N PRO A 74 13.28 5.82 -4.43
CA PRO A 74 13.69 5.81 -3.05
C PRO A 74 14.02 7.22 -2.56
N PHE A 75 13.80 7.49 -1.27
CA PHE A 75 14.37 8.67 -0.62
C PHE A 75 15.83 8.40 -0.22
N SER A 76 16.55 9.44 0.17
CA SER A 76 17.99 9.34 0.34
C SER A 76 18.39 8.38 1.48
N GLU A 77 19.49 7.66 1.28
CA GLU A 77 20.12 6.80 2.29
C GLU A 77 20.34 7.53 3.62
N LYS A 78 20.85 8.77 3.54
CA LYS A 78 21.11 9.58 4.74
C LYS A 78 19.85 9.85 5.56
N GLU A 79 18.73 10.09 4.90
CA GLU A 79 17.44 10.27 5.57
C GLU A 79 16.94 8.98 6.18
N ALA A 80 17.08 7.84 5.48
CA ALA A 80 16.73 6.53 6.01
C ALA A 80 17.48 6.22 7.30
N ILE A 81 18.79 6.35 7.28
CA ILE A 81 19.65 6.13 8.45
C ILE A 81 19.24 7.04 9.61
N LYS A 82 19.08 8.34 9.33
CA LYS A 82 18.68 9.32 10.35
C LYS A 82 17.34 8.99 11.02
N ILE A 83 16.37 8.47 10.24
CA ILE A 83 15.08 8.05 10.79
C ILE A 83 15.25 6.84 11.70
N VAL A 84 15.99 5.82 11.26
CA VAL A 84 16.22 4.61 12.04
C VAL A 84 16.92 4.94 13.36
N GLU A 85 18.03 5.68 13.33
CA GLU A 85 18.79 6.05 14.53
C GLU A 85 17.97 6.91 15.49
N LYS A 86 17.22 7.89 14.94
CA LYS A 86 16.35 8.76 15.75
C LYS A 86 15.23 7.97 16.44
N ASP A 87 14.59 7.09 15.70
CA ASP A 87 13.38 6.39 16.18
C ASP A 87 13.70 5.23 17.10
N LEU A 88 14.85 4.55 16.89
CA LEU A 88 15.31 3.44 17.72
C LEU A 88 16.24 3.89 18.85
N GLY A 89 16.72 5.14 18.82
CA GLY A 89 17.53 5.75 19.90
C GLY A 89 18.99 5.29 19.97
N ASN A 90 19.46 4.50 19.01
CA ASN A 90 20.82 3.96 18.94
C ASN A 90 21.39 4.13 17.55
N SER A 91 22.72 4.11 17.40
CA SER A 91 23.37 4.13 16.09
C SER A 91 23.10 2.84 15.30
N LEU A 92 23.18 2.90 13.96
CA LEU A 92 22.99 1.70 13.12
C LEU A 92 23.95 0.57 13.52
N ASP A 93 25.21 0.90 13.80
CA ASP A 93 26.24 -0.08 14.15
C ASP A 93 26.03 -0.72 15.52
N GLU A 94 25.23 -0.10 16.41
CA GLU A 94 24.81 -0.70 17.67
C GLU A 94 23.65 -1.67 17.50
N ILE A 95 22.75 -1.38 16.57
CA ILE A 95 21.53 -2.17 16.34
C ILE A 95 21.82 -3.35 15.40
N PHE A 96 22.48 -3.07 14.27
CA PHE A 96 22.70 -4.04 13.20
C PHE A 96 24.16 -4.43 13.10
N GLU A 97 24.41 -5.67 12.71
CA GLU A 97 25.73 -6.13 12.25
C GLU A 97 26.03 -5.57 10.86
N SER A 98 24.98 -5.57 9.98
CA SER A 98 25.04 -4.96 8.66
C SER A 98 23.70 -4.34 8.29
N PHE A 99 23.75 -3.24 7.55
CA PHE A 99 22.56 -2.56 7.00
C PHE A 99 22.82 -2.20 5.55
N ASP A 100 22.01 -2.75 4.65
CA ASP A 100 22.13 -2.42 3.22
C ASP A 100 21.53 -1.02 2.96
N LYS A 101 22.39 -0.10 2.57
CA LYS A 101 22.03 1.28 2.28
C LYS A 101 21.13 1.43 1.05
N LYS A 102 21.23 0.48 0.11
CA LYS A 102 20.34 0.43 -1.06
C LYS A 102 19.04 -0.28 -0.70
N PRO A 103 17.88 0.38 -0.87
CA PRO A 103 16.63 -0.28 -0.53
C PRO A 103 16.31 -1.42 -1.47
N LEU A 104 15.73 -2.51 -0.94
CA LEU A 104 15.18 -3.63 -1.69
C LEU A 104 13.93 -3.20 -2.49
N ALA A 105 13.12 -2.33 -1.90
CA ALA A 105 11.89 -1.83 -2.50
C ALA A 105 11.57 -0.42 -1.99
N ALA A 106 10.87 0.35 -2.81
CA ALA A 106 10.36 1.67 -2.43
C ALA A 106 8.91 1.82 -2.89
N ALA A 107 8.02 2.05 -1.93
CA ALA A 107 6.60 2.24 -2.15
C ALA A 107 6.18 3.70 -1.90
N SER A 108 4.87 3.97 -1.99
CA SER A 108 4.30 5.32 -1.80
C SER A 108 4.59 5.90 -0.42
N ILE A 109 4.54 5.09 0.62
CA ILE A 109 4.59 5.50 2.03
C ILE A 109 5.94 5.18 2.66
N ALA A 110 6.61 4.10 2.26
CA ALA A 110 7.80 3.58 2.90
C ALA A 110 8.79 3.01 1.90
N GLN A 111 10.03 2.79 2.35
CA GLN A 111 11.00 1.94 1.67
C GLN A 111 11.49 0.85 2.60
N VAL A 112 12.02 -0.23 2.02
CA VAL A 112 12.44 -1.43 2.74
C VAL A 112 13.92 -1.68 2.47
N HIS A 113 14.69 -1.85 3.53
CA HIS A 113 16.12 -2.19 3.49
C HIS A 113 16.36 -3.59 4.06
N GLU A 114 17.40 -4.24 3.58
CA GLU A 114 17.89 -5.48 4.18
C GLU A 114 18.88 -5.15 5.28
N ALA A 115 18.88 -5.93 6.36
CA ALA A 115 19.81 -5.79 7.45
C ALA A 115 20.05 -7.15 8.14
N THR A 116 21.14 -7.22 8.92
CA THR A 116 21.42 -8.35 9.81
C THR A 116 21.50 -7.82 11.24
N LEU A 117 20.74 -8.38 12.15
CA LEU A 117 20.80 -8.03 13.57
C LEU A 117 22.09 -8.59 14.20
N LYS A 118 22.50 -8.05 15.36
CA LYS A 118 23.68 -8.52 16.12
C LYS A 118 23.63 -9.99 16.51
N ASN A 119 22.45 -10.60 16.57
CA ASN A 119 22.29 -12.02 16.85
C ASN A 119 22.39 -12.90 15.58
N GLY A 120 22.68 -12.32 14.41
CA GLY A 120 22.80 -13.02 13.14
C GLY A 120 21.48 -13.19 12.36
N ASP A 121 20.34 -12.74 12.89
CA ASP A 121 19.06 -12.82 12.19
C ASP A 121 19.03 -11.88 10.98
N THR A 122 18.74 -12.41 9.79
CA THR A 122 18.52 -11.59 8.60
C THR A 122 17.12 -11.01 8.62
N VAL A 123 17.02 -9.69 8.51
CA VAL A 123 15.78 -8.94 8.65
C VAL A 123 15.56 -7.98 7.49
N VAL A 124 14.35 -7.50 7.35
CA VAL A 124 14.00 -6.33 6.54
C VAL A 124 13.54 -5.21 7.45
N VAL A 125 13.99 -4.01 7.14
CA VAL A 125 13.68 -2.78 7.87
C VAL A 125 12.85 -1.89 6.97
N LYS A 126 11.58 -1.75 7.31
CA LYS A 126 10.63 -0.87 6.63
C LYS A 126 10.68 0.50 7.29
N ILE A 127 10.86 1.55 6.50
CA ILE A 127 11.09 2.92 6.98
C ILE A 127 10.10 3.85 6.29
N VAL A 128 9.29 4.56 7.05
CA VAL A 128 8.32 5.55 6.54
C VAL A 128 9.06 6.74 5.91
N ARG A 129 8.52 7.26 4.82
CA ARG A 129 9.08 8.44 4.13
C ARG A 129 9.09 9.67 5.05
N PRO A 130 10.18 10.46 5.06
CA PRO A 130 10.29 11.63 5.92
C PRO A 130 9.23 12.69 5.57
N GLY A 131 8.67 13.33 6.61
CA GLY A 131 7.73 14.45 6.45
C GLY A 131 6.35 14.05 5.90
N LEU A 132 6.03 12.77 5.90
CA LEU A 132 4.79 12.24 5.34
C LEU A 132 3.55 12.76 6.09
N ASP A 133 3.60 12.87 7.43
CA ASP A 133 2.48 13.35 8.24
C ASP A 133 1.99 14.76 7.85
N LYS A 134 2.95 15.68 7.66
CA LYS A 134 2.64 17.05 7.21
C LYS A 134 2.07 17.05 5.80
N ARG A 135 2.60 16.20 4.93
CA ARG A 135 2.15 16.07 3.57
C ARG A 135 0.75 15.47 3.50
N ILE A 136 0.47 14.44 4.29
CA ILE A 136 -0.86 13.83 4.40
C ILE A 136 -1.91 14.88 4.75
N SER A 137 -1.69 15.64 5.81
CA SER A 137 -2.67 16.66 6.24
C SER A 137 -2.94 17.70 5.16
N THR A 138 -1.90 18.16 4.45
CA THR A 138 -2.02 19.13 3.36
C THR A 138 -2.78 18.55 2.16
N ASP A 139 -2.39 17.36 1.73
CA ASP A 139 -2.96 16.69 0.55
C ASP A 139 -4.41 16.27 0.81
N VAL A 140 -4.71 15.71 1.99
CA VAL A 140 -6.07 15.36 2.40
C VAL A 140 -6.98 16.61 2.47
N ASN A 141 -6.48 17.72 3.00
CA ASN A 141 -7.25 18.98 3.00
C ASN A 141 -7.52 19.48 1.57
N SER A 142 -6.56 19.30 0.65
CA SER A 142 -6.76 19.62 -0.75
C SER A 142 -7.83 18.72 -1.39
N ILE A 143 -7.80 17.42 -1.11
CA ILE A 143 -8.82 16.47 -1.58
C ILE A 143 -10.20 16.80 -0.98
N LYS A 144 -10.28 17.15 0.31
CA LYS A 144 -11.53 17.59 0.97
C LYS A 144 -12.09 18.86 0.33
N PHE A 145 -11.23 19.84 0.03
CA PHE A 145 -11.65 21.05 -0.65
C PHE A 145 -12.24 20.76 -2.03
N LEU A 146 -11.57 19.92 -2.82
CA LEU A 146 -12.07 19.49 -4.14
C LEU A 146 -13.36 18.68 -4.02
N GLY A 147 -13.47 17.81 -3.03
CA GLY A 147 -14.68 17.03 -2.76
C GLY A 147 -15.88 17.91 -2.42
N ASN A 148 -15.69 18.91 -1.58
CA ASN A 148 -16.73 19.89 -1.25
C ASN A 148 -17.18 20.66 -2.50
N LEU A 149 -16.25 21.12 -3.32
CA LEU A 149 -16.60 21.77 -4.59
C LEU A 149 -17.39 20.83 -5.51
N ALA A 150 -16.97 19.57 -5.60
CA ALA A 150 -17.67 18.59 -6.41
C ALA A 150 -19.12 18.36 -5.91
N GLU A 151 -19.35 18.29 -4.60
CA GLU A 151 -20.71 18.14 -4.05
C GLU A 151 -21.58 19.39 -4.24
N ILE A 152 -21.00 20.58 -4.33
CA ILE A 152 -21.74 21.82 -4.63
C ILE A 152 -22.20 21.82 -6.09
N PHE A 153 -21.30 21.49 -7.02
CA PHE A 153 -21.56 21.64 -8.45
C PHE A 153 -22.11 20.38 -9.13
N LEU A 154 -21.94 19.20 -8.52
CA LEU A 154 -22.34 17.91 -9.08
C LEU A 154 -23.32 17.19 -8.14
N SER A 155 -24.59 17.14 -8.53
CA SER A 155 -25.63 16.43 -7.75
C SER A 155 -25.27 14.96 -7.51
N ASP A 156 -24.60 14.34 -8.47
CA ASP A 156 -24.17 12.94 -8.39
C ASP A 156 -23.07 12.72 -7.38
N ALA A 157 -22.13 13.65 -7.19
CA ALA A 157 -21.09 13.57 -6.17
C ALA A 157 -21.70 13.52 -4.75
N ARG A 158 -22.75 14.32 -4.53
CA ARG A 158 -23.51 14.33 -3.28
C ARG A 158 -24.26 13.02 -3.06
N ARG A 159 -24.96 12.52 -4.11
CA ARG A 159 -25.69 11.25 -4.05
C ARG A 159 -24.77 10.07 -3.74
N LEU A 160 -23.55 10.09 -4.25
CA LEU A 160 -22.55 9.03 -4.05
C LEU A 160 -21.69 9.23 -2.78
N LYS A 161 -22.01 10.27 -1.98
CA LYS A 161 -21.37 10.53 -0.68
C LYS A 161 -19.83 10.65 -0.79
N LEU A 162 -19.38 11.47 -1.74
CA LEU A 162 -17.96 11.64 -2.01
C LEU A 162 -17.16 12.06 -0.77
N MET A 163 -17.74 12.91 0.08
CA MET A 163 -17.08 13.34 1.31
C MET A 163 -16.93 12.22 2.35
N GLU A 164 -17.84 11.24 2.39
CA GLU A 164 -17.68 10.06 3.25
C GLU A 164 -16.50 9.22 2.77
N LEU A 165 -16.38 8.98 1.45
CA LEU A 165 -15.23 8.28 0.87
C LEU A 165 -13.90 8.98 1.17
N ILE A 166 -13.87 10.31 1.11
CA ILE A 166 -12.65 11.09 1.41
C ILE A 166 -12.28 10.95 2.90
N ARG A 167 -13.26 10.90 3.81
CA ARG A 167 -13.01 10.65 5.23
C ARG A 167 -12.48 9.24 5.49
N GLU A 168 -13.06 8.23 4.83
CA GLU A 168 -12.54 6.86 4.90
C GLU A 168 -11.09 6.79 4.39
N TYR A 169 -10.80 7.47 3.27
CA TYR A 169 -9.43 7.58 2.76
C TYR A 169 -8.47 8.20 3.78
N GLU A 170 -8.87 9.29 4.45
CA GLU A 170 -8.06 9.92 5.50
C GLU A 170 -7.74 8.96 6.63
N LEU A 171 -8.72 8.18 7.09
CA LEU A 171 -8.52 7.19 8.15
C LEU A 171 -7.56 6.09 7.71
N VAL A 172 -7.73 5.55 6.50
CA VAL A 172 -6.88 4.50 5.96
C VAL A 172 -5.44 4.99 5.80
N ILE A 173 -5.24 6.13 5.15
CA ILE A 173 -3.88 6.63 4.88
C ILE A 173 -3.14 7.01 6.18
N THR A 174 -3.85 7.55 7.16
CA THR A 174 -3.27 7.86 8.47
C THR A 174 -2.90 6.58 9.24
N ALA A 175 -3.72 5.54 9.14
CA ALA A 175 -3.42 4.26 9.76
C ALA A 175 -2.20 3.57 9.14
N GLU A 176 -2.02 3.68 7.82
CA GLU A 176 -0.90 3.07 7.09
C GLU A 176 0.46 3.73 7.36
N THR A 177 0.48 4.95 7.90
CA THR A 177 1.74 5.63 8.25
C THR A 177 2.26 5.27 9.64
N ASP A 178 1.48 4.57 10.45
CA ASP A 178 1.89 4.11 11.77
C ASP A 178 2.31 2.64 11.73
N LEU A 179 3.60 2.38 11.56
CA LEU A 179 4.15 1.03 11.50
C LEU A 179 4.00 0.24 12.82
N LYS A 180 3.77 0.91 13.97
CA LYS A 180 3.40 0.19 15.21
C LYS A 180 2.08 -0.54 15.09
N LYS A 181 1.10 0.07 14.41
CA LYS A 181 -0.19 -0.60 14.13
C LYS A 181 -0.02 -1.78 13.20
N GLU A 182 0.78 -1.61 12.15
CA GLU A 182 1.10 -2.69 11.22
C GLU A 182 1.81 -3.85 11.94
N ALA A 183 2.80 -3.54 12.79
CA ALA A 183 3.49 -4.53 13.62
C ALA A 183 2.54 -5.26 14.57
N ALA A 184 1.65 -4.53 15.26
CA ALA A 184 0.65 -5.12 16.15
C ALA A 184 -0.31 -6.06 15.40
N ASN A 185 -0.78 -5.64 14.22
CA ASN A 185 -1.64 -6.44 13.37
C ASN A 185 -0.94 -7.72 12.89
N ALA A 186 0.34 -7.63 12.50
CA ALA A 186 1.14 -8.80 12.10
C ALA A 186 1.31 -9.78 13.25
N ILE A 187 1.61 -9.30 14.46
CA ILE A 187 1.73 -10.14 15.67
C ILE A 187 0.39 -10.79 16.01
N GLN A 188 -0.70 -10.06 15.94
CA GLN A 188 -2.05 -10.58 16.20
C GLN A 188 -2.40 -11.67 15.18
N THR A 189 -2.17 -11.43 13.88
CA THR A 189 -2.38 -12.43 12.84
C THR A 189 -1.53 -13.68 13.09
N LYS A 190 -0.26 -13.51 13.49
CA LYS A 190 0.63 -14.62 13.84
C LYS A 190 0.05 -15.46 14.96
N ASN A 191 -0.55 -14.85 15.98
CA ASN A 191 -1.18 -15.58 17.08
C ASN A 191 -2.39 -16.39 16.63
N TYR A 192 -3.24 -15.85 15.74
CA TYR A 192 -4.38 -16.58 15.17
C TYR A 192 -3.96 -17.78 14.30
N PHE A 193 -2.78 -17.72 13.68
CA PHE A 193 -2.25 -18.78 12.83
C PHE A 193 -1.16 -19.63 13.50
N LYS A 194 -0.95 -19.49 14.82
CA LYS A 194 0.13 -20.19 15.56
C LYS A 194 0.14 -21.70 15.33
N ASP A 195 -1.04 -22.33 15.32
CA ASP A 195 -1.21 -23.77 15.15
C ASP A 195 -1.67 -24.14 13.72
N ASN A 196 -1.66 -23.18 12.80
CA ASN A 196 -2.13 -23.38 11.44
C ASN A 196 -0.99 -23.21 10.44
N LYS A 197 -0.72 -24.26 9.65
CA LYS A 197 0.36 -24.29 8.66
C LYS A 197 0.01 -23.65 7.30
N LEU A 198 -1.21 -23.11 7.14
CA LEU A 198 -1.64 -22.51 5.87
C LEU A 198 -0.97 -21.17 5.62
N LEU A 199 -0.72 -20.39 6.69
CA LEU A 199 -0.17 -19.04 6.59
C LEU A 199 1.03 -18.90 7.54
N TYR A 200 2.13 -18.43 7.00
CA TYR A 200 3.32 -18.04 7.77
C TYR A 200 3.37 -16.52 7.90
N ILE A 201 3.49 -16.03 9.11
CA ILE A 201 3.65 -14.59 9.39
C ILE A 201 5.08 -14.36 9.86
N PRO A 202 5.86 -13.47 9.20
CA PRO A 202 7.21 -13.12 9.62
C PRO A 202 7.25 -12.66 11.08
N LYS A 203 8.34 -12.97 11.76
CA LYS A 203 8.56 -12.47 13.12
C LYS A 203 8.79 -10.95 13.07
N VAL A 204 8.06 -10.20 13.88
CA VAL A 204 8.30 -8.79 14.11
C VAL A 204 9.21 -8.61 15.31
N TYR A 205 10.25 -7.80 15.17
CA TYR A 205 11.20 -7.45 16.23
C TYR A 205 10.76 -6.13 16.86
N GLN A 206 9.95 -6.22 17.90
CA GLN A 206 9.32 -5.05 18.54
C GLN A 206 10.36 -4.08 19.12
N ASP A 207 11.45 -4.59 19.71
CA ASP A 207 12.53 -3.78 20.28
C ASP A 207 13.27 -2.94 19.22
N PHE A 208 13.16 -3.34 17.95
CA PHE A 208 13.72 -2.64 16.79
C PHE A 208 12.60 -2.08 15.88
N SER A 209 11.48 -1.69 16.48
CA SER A 209 10.34 -1.13 15.75
C SER A 209 9.74 0.08 16.47
N SER A 210 9.29 1.07 15.69
CA SER A 210 8.68 2.32 16.14
C SER A 210 7.48 2.68 15.26
N SER A 211 6.94 3.89 15.40
CA SER A 211 5.90 4.38 14.48
C SER A 211 6.40 4.58 13.04
N ASN A 212 7.70 4.87 12.85
CA ASN A 212 8.28 5.12 11.52
C ASN A 212 9.21 4.00 11.04
N VAL A 213 9.55 3.04 11.88
CA VAL A 213 10.47 1.93 11.56
C VAL A 213 9.85 0.61 12.00
N MET A 214 9.79 -0.38 11.12
CA MET A 214 9.36 -1.73 11.45
C MET A 214 10.41 -2.73 10.98
N THR A 215 10.94 -3.51 11.93
CA THR A 215 11.92 -4.56 11.67
C THR A 215 11.24 -5.91 11.74
N MET A 216 11.34 -6.69 10.67
CA MET A 216 10.76 -8.02 10.60
C MET A 216 11.70 -9.03 9.95
N GLU A 217 11.45 -10.28 10.19
CA GLU A 217 12.14 -11.40 9.57
C GLU A 217 12.13 -11.30 8.05
N LYS A 218 13.30 -11.46 7.43
CA LYS A 218 13.39 -11.57 5.98
C LYS A 218 12.94 -12.97 5.56
N ILE A 219 11.90 -13.04 4.76
CA ILE A 219 11.45 -14.29 4.18
C ILE A 219 11.94 -14.42 2.73
N SER A 220 12.19 -15.65 2.32
CA SER A 220 12.54 -15.98 0.94
C SER A 220 11.42 -16.82 0.34
N GLY A 221 10.86 -16.36 -0.79
CA GLY A 221 9.77 -17.07 -1.43
C GLY A 221 9.51 -16.52 -2.84
N ILE A 222 8.49 -17.07 -3.49
CA ILE A 222 8.09 -16.67 -4.83
C ILE A 222 6.83 -15.83 -4.70
N PRO A 223 6.84 -14.56 -5.14
CA PRO A 223 5.62 -13.75 -5.16
C PRO A 223 4.51 -14.48 -5.93
N VAL A 224 3.29 -14.48 -5.38
CA VAL A 224 2.16 -15.16 -6.06
C VAL A 224 1.80 -14.53 -7.40
N THR A 225 2.30 -13.32 -7.68
CA THR A 225 2.20 -12.65 -8.97
C THR A 225 3.19 -13.17 -10.01
N ASP A 226 4.28 -13.84 -9.60
CA ASP A 226 5.27 -14.41 -10.52
C ASP A 226 4.82 -15.77 -11.05
N MET A 227 3.81 -15.74 -11.92
CA MET A 227 3.22 -16.91 -12.53
C MET A 227 4.21 -17.73 -13.35
N ALA A 228 5.26 -17.09 -13.90
CA ALA A 228 6.27 -17.77 -14.71
C ALA A 228 7.14 -18.69 -13.83
N THR A 229 7.64 -18.17 -12.71
CA THR A 229 8.46 -18.95 -11.77
C THR A 229 7.62 -20.02 -11.05
N LEU A 230 6.37 -19.72 -10.66
CA LEU A 230 5.46 -20.70 -10.06
C LEU A 230 5.22 -21.89 -11.00
N LYS A 231 4.95 -21.64 -12.27
CA LYS A 231 4.78 -22.68 -13.29
C LYS A 231 6.07 -23.47 -13.53
N LYS A 232 7.22 -22.79 -13.64
CA LYS A 232 8.54 -23.43 -13.80
C LYS A 232 8.85 -24.40 -12.65
N LYS A 233 8.50 -24.02 -11.42
CA LYS A 233 8.64 -24.88 -10.23
C LYS A 233 7.50 -25.88 -10.05
N LYS A 234 6.58 -26.00 -11.02
CA LYS A 234 5.45 -26.94 -11.03
C LYS A 234 4.55 -26.80 -9.79
N ILE A 235 4.40 -25.58 -9.27
CA ILE A 235 3.52 -25.31 -8.15
C ILE A 235 2.06 -25.51 -8.59
N ASN A 236 1.29 -26.21 -7.78
CA ASN A 236 -0.14 -26.40 -8.04
C ASN A 236 -0.91 -25.10 -7.75
N LEU A 237 -1.17 -24.34 -8.80
CA LEU A 237 -1.84 -23.03 -8.71
C LEU A 237 -3.28 -23.14 -8.16
N LYS A 238 -3.97 -24.27 -8.42
CA LYS A 238 -5.30 -24.48 -7.88
C LYS A 238 -5.25 -24.66 -6.37
N ALA A 239 -4.35 -25.51 -5.87
CA ALA A 239 -4.16 -25.69 -4.44
C ALA A 239 -3.71 -24.40 -3.74
N LEU A 240 -2.87 -23.60 -4.41
CA LEU A 240 -2.44 -22.28 -3.91
C LEU A 240 -3.63 -21.31 -3.78
N ALA A 241 -4.50 -21.24 -4.79
CA ALA A 241 -5.70 -20.42 -4.75
C ALA A 241 -6.69 -20.91 -3.67
N GLU A 242 -6.92 -22.21 -3.55
CA GLU A 242 -7.77 -22.80 -2.50
C GLU A 242 -7.24 -22.50 -1.10
N THR A 243 -5.91 -22.51 -0.93
CA THR A 243 -5.26 -22.11 0.33
C THR A 243 -5.52 -20.65 0.65
N GLY A 244 -5.39 -19.75 -0.32
CA GLY A 244 -5.72 -18.34 -0.15
C GLY A 244 -7.17 -18.12 0.28
N VAL A 245 -8.11 -18.82 -0.33
CA VAL A 245 -9.53 -18.77 0.05
C VAL A 245 -9.74 -19.27 1.48
N LYS A 246 -9.13 -20.38 1.87
CA LYS A 246 -9.21 -20.91 3.25
C LYS A 246 -8.66 -19.93 4.29
N ILE A 247 -7.52 -19.28 3.99
CA ILE A 247 -6.95 -18.24 4.84
C ILE A 247 -7.92 -17.08 5.01
N PHE A 248 -8.49 -16.60 3.92
CA PHE A 248 -9.47 -15.49 3.93
C PHE A 248 -10.69 -15.84 4.79
N PHE A 249 -11.32 -17.01 4.56
CA PHE A 249 -12.49 -17.42 5.33
C PHE A 249 -12.18 -17.62 6.81
N LYS A 250 -11.01 -18.17 7.14
CA LYS A 250 -10.58 -18.30 8.54
C LYS A 250 -10.47 -16.92 9.20
N GLN A 251 -9.78 -15.96 8.58
CA GLN A 251 -9.65 -14.62 9.11
C GLN A 251 -11.00 -13.93 9.30
N LEU A 252 -11.92 -14.13 8.34
CA LEU A 252 -13.23 -13.44 8.36
C LEU A 252 -14.19 -14.05 9.38
N PHE A 253 -14.31 -15.38 9.40
CA PHE A 253 -15.37 -16.06 10.16
C PHE A 253 -14.89 -16.65 11.48
N ASP A 254 -13.65 -17.12 11.58
CA ASP A 254 -13.15 -17.73 12.80
C ASP A 254 -12.48 -16.68 13.70
N ASP A 255 -11.64 -15.81 13.11
CA ASP A 255 -10.80 -14.88 13.86
C ASP A 255 -11.47 -13.50 14.02
N ASN A 256 -12.49 -13.18 13.19
CA ASN A 256 -13.10 -11.84 13.06
C ASN A 256 -12.04 -10.73 12.94
N PHE A 257 -10.92 -11.07 12.31
CA PHE A 257 -9.78 -10.21 12.10
C PHE A 257 -9.14 -10.57 10.77
N PHE A 258 -9.24 -9.69 9.77
CA PHE A 258 -8.75 -9.95 8.43
C PHE A 258 -7.88 -8.82 7.92
N HIS A 259 -6.92 -9.17 7.07
CA HIS A 259 -6.10 -8.20 6.35
C HIS A 259 -6.93 -7.56 5.24
N ALA A 260 -7.28 -6.28 5.40
CA ALA A 260 -8.18 -5.59 4.47
C ALA A 260 -7.57 -5.37 3.06
N ASP A 261 -6.23 -5.32 2.95
CA ASP A 261 -5.52 -5.23 1.68
C ASP A 261 -4.96 -6.60 1.26
N MET A 262 -5.81 -7.45 0.73
CA MET A 262 -5.43 -8.75 0.18
C MET A 262 -4.84 -8.64 -1.23
N HIS A 263 -3.95 -7.69 -1.44
CA HIS A 263 -3.30 -7.56 -2.75
C HIS A 263 -2.30 -8.71 -2.98
N PRO A 264 -2.25 -9.30 -4.20
CA PRO A 264 -1.34 -10.43 -4.48
C PRO A 264 0.15 -10.14 -4.21
N VAL A 265 0.58 -8.87 -4.19
CA VAL A 265 1.95 -8.46 -3.85
C VAL A 265 2.26 -8.69 -2.36
N SER A 266 1.24 -8.69 -1.49
CA SER A 266 1.40 -8.93 -0.05
C SER A 266 1.57 -10.41 0.31
N TYR A 267 1.51 -11.31 -0.68
CA TYR A 267 1.60 -12.75 -0.44
C TYR A 267 2.76 -13.37 -1.22
N THR A 268 3.48 -14.26 -0.54
CA THR A 268 4.61 -14.99 -1.09
C THR A 268 4.44 -16.48 -0.81
N HIS A 269 4.67 -17.31 -1.83
CA HIS A 269 4.70 -18.76 -1.67
C HIS A 269 6.06 -19.19 -1.10
N LEU A 270 6.10 -19.75 0.09
CA LEU A 270 7.32 -20.25 0.74
C LEU A 270 7.56 -21.72 0.42
N THR A 271 6.62 -22.56 0.84
CA THR A 271 6.63 -24.02 0.63
C THR A 271 5.19 -24.48 0.39
N LEU A 272 5.00 -25.59 -0.33
CA LEU A 272 3.66 -26.14 -0.50
C LEU A 272 3.17 -26.78 0.82
N PRO A 273 1.96 -26.46 1.29
CA PRO A 273 0.94 -25.54 0.79
C PRO A 273 0.96 -24.14 1.44
N THR A 274 2.06 -23.75 2.07
CA THR A 274 2.15 -22.55 2.92
C THR A 274 2.27 -21.25 2.09
N ILE A 275 1.50 -20.25 2.45
CA ILE A 275 1.59 -18.87 1.95
C ILE A 275 2.17 -18.00 3.08
N SER A 276 2.99 -16.99 2.76
CA SER A 276 3.39 -15.94 3.70
C SER A 276 2.71 -14.64 3.37
N CYS A 277 2.34 -13.91 4.41
CA CYS A 277 1.88 -12.53 4.33
C CYS A 277 3.07 -11.60 4.72
N VAL A 278 3.34 -10.60 3.89
CA VAL A 278 4.43 -9.62 4.10
C VAL A 278 3.83 -8.24 4.23
#